data_3679f8a5cb83a4a06c06ad2bc2c67f06
#
_entry.id   3679f8a5cb83a4a06c06ad2bc2c67f06
#
_cell.length_a   1.000
_cell.length_b   1.000
_cell.length_c   1.000
_cell.angle_alpha   90.00
_cell.angle_beta   90.00
_cell.angle_gamma   90.00
#
_symmetry.space_group_name_H-M   'P 1'
#
loop_
_entity.id
_entity.type
_entity.pdbx_description
1 polymer ?
#
loop_
_entity_poly.entity_id
_entity_poly.type
_entity_poly.pdbx_seq_one_letter_code
_entity_poly.pdbx_strand_id
1 'polypeptide(L)'
;FGFAPELHYLCVQITMNPLMTTKQQTLKAPISFSGKGLHTGVKVTMTVNPAEAGTGIVFRRTDIEGQPLIPALCDYVVDTSRGTTIEAGGHRVSTIEHIMSALWTLGVDNALIDIDAPETPILDGSAREYAEAVTRTGLVDQEAERQFYHVTEKMVYTIPEKGTAIILYPDDEFSVSVHVDYNSKVIGNQYATFEPGDDYAGKISPCRTF
;
A
#
# COMPACT_ATOMS: atom_id res chain seq x y z
N PHE A 1 4.69 -22.02 -18.81
CA PHE A 1 4.69 -20.61 -19.19
C PHE A 1 5.76 -19.95 -18.32
N GLY A 2 6.90 -19.57 -18.94
CA GLY A 2 8.03 -19.02 -18.26
C GLY A 2 7.75 -17.59 -17.81
N PHE A 3 7.90 -17.32 -16.53
CA PHE A 3 7.96 -15.99 -15.99
C PHE A 3 9.27 -15.33 -16.45
N ALA A 4 9.17 -14.15 -17.05
CA ALA A 4 10.33 -13.34 -17.34
C ALA A 4 10.96 -12.87 -16.01
N PRO A 5 12.29 -12.96 -15.82
CA PRO A 5 12.94 -12.69 -14.54
C PRO A 5 13.12 -11.20 -14.19
N GLU A 6 12.42 -10.29 -14.84
CA GLU A 6 12.63 -8.83 -14.69
C GLU A 6 11.45 -8.04 -14.13
N LEU A 7 10.41 -8.69 -13.59
CA LEU A 7 9.26 -7.99 -12.98
C LEU A 7 9.45 -7.78 -11.47
N HIS A 8 10.55 -7.16 -11.06
CA HIS A 8 10.86 -6.98 -9.64
C HIS A 8 10.26 -5.72 -8.99
N TYR A 9 9.53 -4.88 -9.72
CA TYR A 9 8.95 -3.65 -9.16
C TYR A 9 7.58 -3.39 -9.76
N LEU A 10 6.52 -3.92 -9.15
CA LEU A 10 5.16 -3.46 -9.41
C LEU A 10 4.74 -2.45 -8.32
N CYS A 11 5.49 -1.36 -8.19
CA CYS A 11 4.90 -0.11 -7.75
C CYS A 11 4.45 0.60 -9.03
N VAL A 12 3.21 0.34 -9.46
CA VAL A 12 2.66 0.99 -10.65
C VAL A 12 2.36 2.43 -10.29
N GLN A 13 3.32 3.32 -10.51
CA GLN A 13 3.03 4.73 -10.67
C GLN A 13 2.85 4.98 -12.16
N ILE A 14 1.62 5.09 -12.57
CA ILE A 14 1.26 5.49 -13.93
C ILE A 14 1.22 7.02 -13.92
N THR A 15 2.04 7.63 -14.74
CA THR A 15 2.21 9.04 -15.10
C THR A 15 1.82 10.13 -14.09
N MET A 16 2.68 11.12 -14.01
CA MET A 16 2.74 12.17 -13.01
C MET A 16 1.50 13.03 -12.97
N ASN A 17 0.87 13.12 -11.80
CA ASN A 17 0.25 14.38 -11.39
C ASN A 17 1.36 15.47 -11.48
N PRO A 18 1.17 16.55 -12.23
CA PRO A 18 2.17 17.61 -12.35
C PRO A 18 2.59 18.27 -11.02
N LEU A 19 1.97 17.89 -9.92
CA LEU A 19 2.31 18.31 -8.57
C LEU A 19 3.23 17.32 -7.83
N MET A 20 3.52 16.13 -8.39
CA MET A 20 4.43 15.17 -7.76
C MET A 20 5.88 15.45 -8.17
N THR A 21 6.76 15.50 -7.18
CA THR A 21 8.21 15.54 -7.44
C THR A 21 8.67 14.29 -8.17
N THR A 22 9.66 14.44 -9.06
CA THR A 22 10.35 13.30 -9.70
C THR A 22 11.31 12.61 -8.73
N LYS A 23 11.63 13.25 -7.61
CA LYS A 23 12.52 12.72 -6.58
C LYS A 23 11.78 11.73 -5.69
N GLN A 24 12.53 10.72 -5.23
CA GLN A 24 12.05 9.87 -4.13
C GLN A 24 11.86 10.72 -2.87
N GLN A 25 10.91 10.29 -2.03
CA GLN A 25 10.60 10.98 -0.79
C GLN A 25 10.53 10.00 0.38
N THR A 26 10.89 10.51 1.56
CA THR A 26 10.71 9.85 2.84
C THR A 26 10.08 10.81 3.86
N LEU A 27 9.67 10.29 5.03
CA LEU A 27 9.12 11.10 6.11
C LEU A 27 10.16 12.08 6.68
N LYS A 28 9.73 13.25 7.15
CA LYS A 28 10.60 14.19 7.89
C LYS A 28 11.00 13.67 9.27
N ALA A 29 10.13 12.87 9.90
CA ALA A 29 10.32 12.33 11.23
C ALA A 29 9.55 11.03 11.41
N PRO A 30 9.90 10.17 12.38
CA PRO A 30 9.14 8.97 12.70
C PRO A 30 7.71 9.27 13.13
N ILE A 31 6.79 8.36 12.78
CA ILE A 31 5.38 8.39 13.18
C ILE A 31 5.05 7.07 13.87
N SER A 32 4.44 7.14 15.06
CA SER A 32 4.05 5.93 15.79
C SER A 32 2.53 5.78 15.90
N PHE A 33 2.07 4.55 15.79
CA PHE A 33 0.68 4.13 15.94
C PHE A 33 0.60 3.01 16.96
N SER A 34 -0.45 3.01 17.79
CA SER A 34 -0.74 1.93 18.71
C SER A 34 -2.20 1.54 18.61
N GLY A 35 -2.45 0.23 18.59
CA GLY A 35 -3.82 -0.27 18.43
C GLY A 35 -3.89 -1.78 18.62
N LYS A 36 -4.78 -2.41 17.88
CA LYS A 36 -4.93 -3.86 17.81
C LYS A 36 -5.01 -4.31 16.37
N GLY A 37 -4.52 -5.51 16.08
CA GLY A 37 -4.79 -6.19 14.83
C GLY A 37 -6.29 -6.54 14.70
N LEU A 38 -6.84 -6.43 13.49
CA LEU A 38 -8.24 -6.74 13.20
C LEU A 38 -8.55 -8.23 13.41
N HIS A 39 -7.68 -9.10 12.89
CA HIS A 39 -7.88 -10.54 12.88
C HIS A 39 -7.25 -11.22 14.09
N THR A 40 -6.09 -10.75 14.52
CA THR A 40 -5.39 -11.33 15.66
C THR A 40 -5.90 -10.83 17.02
N GLY A 41 -6.46 -9.60 17.07
CA GLY A 41 -6.81 -8.92 18.31
C GLY A 41 -5.61 -8.56 19.19
N VAL A 42 -4.39 -8.84 18.73
CA VAL A 42 -3.14 -8.58 19.47
C VAL A 42 -2.89 -7.09 19.52
N LYS A 43 -2.44 -6.59 20.68
CA LYS A 43 -1.95 -5.22 20.78
C LYS A 43 -0.68 -5.06 19.95
N VAL A 44 -0.58 -3.97 19.24
CA VAL A 44 0.53 -3.66 18.36
C VAL A 44 0.95 -2.21 18.50
N THR A 45 2.25 -2.00 18.51
CA THR A 45 2.89 -0.70 18.31
C THR A 45 3.67 -0.75 17.00
N MET A 46 3.41 0.20 16.14
CA MET A 46 4.04 0.31 14.83
C MET A 46 4.62 1.70 14.66
N THR A 47 5.90 1.79 14.26
CA THR A 47 6.58 3.06 14.00
C THR A 47 7.09 3.10 12.57
N VAL A 48 6.63 4.07 11.80
CA VAL A 48 7.09 4.34 10.44
C VAL A 48 8.26 5.31 10.52
N ASN A 49 9.46 4.83 10.26
CA ASN A 49 10.67 5.61 10.29
C ASN A 49 11.04 6.10 8.88
N PRO A 50 11.66 7.29 8.74
CA PRO A 50 12.38 7.64 7.51
C PRO A 50 13.38 6.56 7.13
N ALA A 51 13.59 6.38 5.82
CA ALA A 51 14.59 5.44 5.31
C ALA A 51 15.40 6.06 4.16
N GLU A 52 16.56 5.50 3.87
CA GLU A 52 17.43 5.93 2.79
C GLU A 52 16.77 5.71 1.42
N ALA A 53 17.17 6.51 0.43
CA ALA A 53 16.70 6.37 -0.93
C ALA A 53 16.96 4.94 -1.48
N GLY A 54 15.97 4.39 -2.19
CA GLY A 54 16.03 3.05 -2.72
C GLY A 54 15.71 1.93 -1.73
N THR A 55 15.37 2.25 -0.48
CA THR A 55 14.93 1.24 0.50
C THR A 55 13.58 0.62 0.13
N GLY A 56 12.68 1.42 -0.45
CA GLY A 56 11.27 1.05 -0.59
C GLY A 56 10.56 1.03 0.77
N ILE A 57 9.42 0.35 0.84
CA ILE A 57 8.70 0.15 2.10
C ILE A 57 9.07 -1.22 2.66
N VAL A 58 9.65 -1.24 3.86
CA VAL A 58 10.14 -2.46 4.50
C VAL A 58 9.60 -2.55 5.92
N PHE A 59 8.99 -3.68 6.27
CA PHE A 59 8.60 -3.98 7.66
C PHE A 59 9.73 -4.68 8.40
N ARG A 60 9.94 -4.32 9.68
CA ARG A 60 10.87 -4.97 10.58
C ARG A 60 10.12 -5.48 11.82
N ARG A 61 10.13 -6.81 12.05
CA ARG A 61 9.48 -7.46 13.20
C ARG A 61 10.37 -7.33 14.43
N THR A 62 10.09 -6.34 15.26
CA THR A 62 10.89 -6.03 16.45
C THR A 62 10.65 -6.98 17.62
N ASP A 63 9.58 -7.74 17.60
CA ASP A 63 9.22 -8.77 18.58
C ASP A 63 9.92 -10.12 18.34
N ILE A 64 10.63 -10.26 17.23
CA ILE A 64 11.32 -11.49 16.85
C ILE A 64 12.83 -11.29 16.96
N GLU A 65 13.54 -12.28 17.52
CA GLU A 65 15.00 -12.28 17.57
C GLU A 65 15.58 -12.13 16.16
N GLY A 66 16.61 -11.30 16.02
CA GLY A 66 17.20 -10.96 14.73
C GLY A 66 16.43 -9.92 13.93
N GLN A 67 15.25 -9.51 14.39
CA GLN A 67 14.42 -8.43 13.79
C GLN A 67 14.31 -8.57 12.26
N PRO A 68 13.70 -9.66 11.76
CA PRO A 68 13.64 -9.95 10.33
C PRO A 68 12.95 -8.83 9.55
N LEU A 69 13.50 -8.57 8.35
CA LEU A 69 12.99 -7.59 7.41
C LEU A 69 12.08 -8.26 6.39
N ILE A 70 10.96 -7.62 6.10
CA ILE A 70 9.94 -8.11 5.16
C ILE A 70 9.64 -6.96 4.19
N PRO A 71 10.14 -7.01 2.94
CA PRO A 71 9.84 -5.99 1.94
C PRO A 71 8.35 -6.00 1.55
N ALA A 72 7.75 -4.84 1.47
CA ALA A 72 6.35 -4.70 1.03
C ALA A 72 6.26 -4.68 -0.50
N LEU A 73 6.67 -5.78 -1.13
CA LEU A 73 6.63 -6.00 -2.57
C LEU A 73 5.64 -7.12 -2.91
N CYS A 74 5.10 -7.10 -4.13
CA CYS A 74 4.13 -8.10 -4.59
C CYS A 74 4.67 -9.53 -4.53
N ASP A 75 5.98 -9.73 -4.76
CA ASP A 75 6.64 -11.04 -4.70
C ASP A 75 6.62 -11.67 -3.30
N TYR A 76 6.41 -10.88 -2.27
CA TYR A 76 6.31 -11.33 -0.88
C TYR A 76 4.86 -11.52 -0.42
N VAL A 77 3.85 -11.25 -1.27
CA VAL A 77 2.44 -11.46 -0.93
C VAL A 77 2.13 -12.95 -0.91
N VAL A 78 1.68 -13.45 0.23
CA VAL A 78 1.37 -14.89 0.43
C VAL A 78 -0.11 -15.15 0.66
N ASP A 79 -0.89 -14.16 1.06
CA ASP A 79 -2.33 -14.28 1.28
C ASP A 79 -3.06 -12.95 1.03
N THR A 80 -4.21 -13.03 0.37
CA THR A 80 -5.12 -11.91 0.10
C THR A 80 -6.57 -12.22 0.45
N SER A 81 -6.83 -13.25 1.26
CA SER A 81 -8.19 -13.72 1.53
C SER A 81 -8.99 -12.81 2.46
N ARG A 82 -8.35 -12.13 3.40
CA ARG A 82 -8.97 -11.23 4.38
C ARG A 82 -8.22 -9.91 4.57
N GLY A 83 -7.24 -9.65 3.77
CA GLY A 83 -6.31 -8.53 3.84
C GLY A 83 -5.01 -8.95 3.20
N THR A 84 -4.10 -8.02 2.96
CA THR A 84 -2.82 -8.32 2.34
C THR A 84 -1.81 -8.77 3.39
N THR A 85 -1.29 -9.99 3.22
CA THR A 85 -0.21 -10.56 4.05
C THR A 85 1.05 -10.73 3.22
N ILE A 86 2.15 -10.22 3.73
CA ILE A 86 3.49 -10.40 3.17
C ILE A 86 4.33 -11.29 4.07
N GLU A 87 5.26 -12.06 3.46
CA GLU A 87 6.15 -12.97 4.18
C GLU A 87 7.56 -12.97 3.60
N ALA A 88 8.56 -12.96 4.46
CA ALA A 88 9.95 -13.24 4.12
C ALA A 88 10.60 -14.09 5.19
N GLY A 89 11.37 -15.13 4.79
CA GLY A 89 12.08 -16.00 5.71
C GLY A 89 11.20 -16.71 6.75
N GLY A 90 9.91 -16.95 6.43
CA GLY A 90 8.93 -17.56 7.35
C GLY A 90 8.30 -16.59 8.36
N HIS A 91 8.60 -15.31 8.26
CA HIS A 91 8.03 -14.27 9.11
C HIS A 91 7.03 -13.42 8.34
N ARG A 92 5.90 -13.04 8.98
CA ARG A 92 4.74 -12.41 8.32
C ARG A 92 4.36 -11.08 8.94
N VAL A 93 3.79 -10.21 8.10
CA VAL A 93 3.00 -9.05 8.51
C VAL A 93 1.72 -9.04 7.68
N SER A 94 0.57 -8.90 8.34
CA SER A 94 -0.75 -8.89 7.68
C SER A 94 -1.48 -7.55 7.82
N THR A 95 -2.54 -7.39 7.02
CA THR A 95 -3.42 -6.20 7.00
C THR A 95 -2.66 -4.91 6.68
N ILE A 96 -1.71 -4.99 5.73
CA ILE A 96 -0.85 -3.87 5.38
C ILE A 96 -1.51 -2.86 4.43
N GLU A 97 -2.63 -3.17 3.81
CA GLU A 97 -3.28 -2.39 2.75
C GLU A 97 -3.61 -0.96 3.17
N HIS A 98 -4.04 -0.72 4.42
CA HIS A 98 -4.42 0.60 4.90
C HIS A 98 -3.22 1.56 4.98
N ILE A 99 -2.15 1.11 5.63
CA ILE A 99 -0.92 1.91 5.73
C ILE A 99 -0.26 2.07 4.34
N MET A 100 -0.23 1.02 3.52
CA MET A 100 0.34 1.07 2.18
C MET A 100 -0.41 2.05 1.28
N SER A 101 -1.75 2.08 1.35
CA SER A 101 -2.56 3.07 0.64
C SER A 101 -2.19 4.51 1.02
N ALA A 102 -2.04 4.80 2.32
CA ALA A 102 -1.66 6.12 2.79
C ALA A 102 -0.25 6.53 2.35
N LEU A 103 0.74 5.64 2.52
CA LEU A 103 2.13 5.91 2.16
C LEU A 103 2.26 6.16 0.65
N TRP A 104 1.67 5.26 -0.15
CA TRP A 104 1.76 5.36 -1.60
C TRP A 104 1.10 6.63 -2.15
N THR A 105 -0.15 6.90 -1.75
CA THR A 105 -0.90 8.04 -2.29
C THR A 105 -0.30 9.38 -1.87
N LEU A 106 0.29 9.45 -0.68
CA LEU A 106 0.92 10.67 -0.19
C LEU A 106 2.38 10.82 -0.63
N GLY A 107 2.92 9.87 -1.40
CA GLY A 107 4.22 9.99 -2.05
C GLY A 107 5.41 9.55 -1.20
N VAL A 108 5.22 8.69 -0.20
CA VAL A 108 6.33 8.10 0.57
C VAL A 108 6.91 6.93 -0.22
N ASP A 109 8.12 7.09 -0.73
CA ASP A 109 8.83 6.04 -1.48
C ASP A 109 9.64 5.12 -0.56
N ASN A 110 10.20 5.66 0.52
CA ASN A 110 11.12 4.94 1.39
C ASN A 110 10.73 5.07 2.86
N ALA A 111 10.47 3.94 3.51
CA ALA A 111 10.20 3.88 4.95
C ALA A 111 10.60 2.52 5.55
N LEU A 112 11.17 2.54 6.77
CA LEU A 112 11.36 1.37 7.60
C LEU A 112 10.27 1.33 8.68
N ILE A 113 9.41 0.31 8.63
CA ILE A 113 8.27 0.18 9.52
C ILE A 113 8.59 -0.85 10.61
N ASP A 114 8.88 -0.37 11.81
CA ASP A 114 9.03 -1.21 12.99
C ASP A 114 7.67 -1.64 13.50
N ILE A 115 7.51 -2.94 13.75
CA ILE A 115 6.25 -3.51 14.25
C ILE A 115 6.54 -4.63 15.25
N ASP A 116 5.87 -4.59 16.41
CA ASP A 116 6.03 -5.54 17.50
C ASP A 116 4.97 -6.67 17.52
N ALA A 117 4.28 -6.88 16.37
CA ALA A 117 3.24 -7.90 16.23
C ALA A 117 3.11 -8.36 14.77
N PRO A 118 2.42 -9.49 14.50
CA PRO A 118 2.26 -10.02 13.14
C PRO A 118 1.20 -9.30 12.29
N GLU A 119 0.55 -8.28 12.81
CA GLU A 119 -0.53 -7.57 12.12
C GLU A 119 -0.46 -6.08 12.41
N THR A 120 -0.70 -5.23 11.40
CA THR A 120 -0.74 -3.78 11.58
C THR A 120 -1.95 -3.35 12.43
N PRO A 121 -1.88 -2.21 13.14
CA PRO A 121 -3.02 -1.72 13.90
C PRO A 121 -4.15 -1.29 12.97
N ILE A 122 -5.36 -1.84 13.17
CA ILE A 122 -6.51 -1.50 12.32
C ILE A 122 -7.05 -0.09 12.56
N LEU A 123 -6.73 0.51 13.71
CA LEU A 123 -7.19 1.83 14.14
C LEU A 123 -8.73 1.93 14.10
N ASP A 124 -9.28 2.87 13.33
CA ASP A 124 -10.73 3.04 13.15
C ASP A 124 -11.31 2.22 11.98
N GLY A 125 -10.51 1.37 11.36
CA GLY A 125 -10.88 0.56 10.19
C GLY A 125 -10.71 1.27 8.86
N SER A 126 -10.04 2.42 8.84
CA SER A 126 -9.76 3.21 7.64
C SER A 126 -8.27 3.55 7.53
N ALA A 127 -7.86 4.19 6.43
CA ALA A 127 -6.51 4.72 6.25
C ALA A 127 -6.34 6.16 6.78
N ARG A 128 -7.41 6.76 7.34
CA ARG A 128 -7.46 8.19 7.71
C ARG A 128 -6.36 8.59 8.68
N GLU A 129 -6.22 7.89 9.81
CA GLU A 129 -5.23 8.24 10.83
C GLU A 129 -3.79 8.14 10.29
N TYR A 130 -3.52 7.16 9.42
CA TYR A 130 -2.26 7.04 8.71
C TYR A 130 -2.01 8.24 7.79
N ALA A 131 -3.00 8.60 6.97
CA ALA A 131 -2.91 9.72 6.05
C ALA A 131 -2.71 11.07 6.76
N GLU A 132 -3.49 11.33 7.81
CA GLU A 132 -3.36 12.53 8.63
C GLU A 132 -1.98 12.65 9.28
N ALA A 133 -1.44 11.53 9.78
CA ALA A 133 -0.12 11.52 10.42
C ALA A 133 1.00 11.79 9.41
N VAL A 134 0.97 11.17 8.22
CA VAL A 134 1.92 11.44 7.14
C VAL A 134 1.84 12.90 6.71
N THR A 135 0.64 13.41 6.45
CA THR A 135 0.44 14.81 6.04
C THR A 135 0.96 15.80 7.08
N ARG A 136 0.67 15.56 8.35
CA ARG A 136 1.12 16.42 9.47
C ARG A 136 2.64 16.41 9.62
N THR A 137 3.27 15.25 9.45
CA THR A 137 4.73 15.10 9.58
C THR A 137 5.45 15.73 8.39
N GLY A 138 4.89 15.58 7.19
CA GLY A 138 5.46 16.03 5.93
C GLY A 138 6.59 15.14 5.44
N LEU A 139 7.01 15.41 4.20
CA LEU A 139 8.02 14.65 3.47
C LEU A 139 9.27 15.47 3.21
N VAL A 140 10.36 14.78 2.90
CA VAL A 140 11.62 15.35 2.39
C VAL A 140 11.98 14.65 1.10
N ASP A 141 12.43 15.43 0.11
CA ASP A 141 12.99 14.92 -1.14
C ASP A 141 14.36 14.29 -0.87
N GLN A 142 14.63 13.21 -1.59
CA GLN A 142 15.90 12.50 -1.58
C GLN A 142 16.62 12.70 -2.91
N GLU A 143 17.93 12.42 -2.98
CA GLU A 143 18.71 12.66 -4.21
C GLU A 143 18.35 11.71 -5.38
N ALA A 144 17.79 10.52 -5.07
CA ALA A 144 17.42 9.56 -6.09
C ALA A 144 16.11 9.94 -6.81
N GLU A 145 16.08 9.67 -8.11
CA GLU A 145 14.87 9.82 -8.91
C GLU A 145 13.92 8.65 -8.68
N ARG A 146 12.59 8.91 -8.78
CA ARG A 146 11.57 7.87 -8.82
C ARG A 146 11.70 7.05 -10.09
N GLN A 147 11.43 5.76 -9.98
CA GLN A 147 11.30 4.87 -11.12
C GLN A 147 9.81 4.68 -11.42
N PHE A 148 9.43 4.93 -12.69
CA PHE A 148 8.05 4.80 -13.14
C PHE A 148 7.94 3.62 -14.10
N TYR A 149 6.89 2.83 -13.92
CA TYR A 149 6.46 1.85 -14.92
C TYR A 149 5.41 2.48 -15.83
N HIS A 150 5.67 2.47 -17.13
CA HIS A 150 4.74 2.96 -18.12
C HIS A 150 3.95 1.79 -18.73
N VAL A 151 2.63 1.82 -18.61
CA VAL A 151 1.76 0.88 -19.31
C VAL A 151 1.70 1.29 -20.77
N THR A 152 2.30 0.49 -21.65
CA THR A 152 2.40 0.80 -23.08
C THR A 152 1.30 0.15 -23.92
N GLU A 153 0.61 -0.84 -23.38
CA GLU A 153 -0.48 -1.55 -24.04
C GLU A 153 -1.53 -2.03 -23.03
N LYS A 154 -2.73 -2.33 -23.52
CA LYS A 154 -3.78 -2.89 -22.67
C LYS A 154 -3.37 -4.24 -22.13
N MET A 155 -3.38 -4.38 -20.81
CA MET A 155 -3.14 -5.62 -20.11
C MET A 155 -4.44 -6.10 -19.43
N VAL A 156 -4.75 -7.39 -19.52
CA VAL A 156 -5.94 -7.98 -18.91
C VAL A 156 -5.56 -9.22 -18.12
N TYR A 157 -5.90 -9.22 -16.85
CA TYR A 157 -5.81 -10.39 -15.99
C TYR A 157 -7.20 -10.77 -15.48
N THR A 158 -7.60 -12.02 -15.63
CA THR A 158 -8.93 -12.49 -15.21
C THR A 158 -8.83 -13.77 -14.40
N ILE A 159 -9.72 -13.91 -13.43
CA ILE A 159 -9.97 -15.15 -12.68
C ILE A 159 -11.46 -15.48 -12.88
N PRO A 160 -11.81 -16.17 -13.98
CA PRO A 160 -13.23 -16.37 -14.38
C PRO A 160 -14.07 -17.07 -13.31
N GLU A 161 -13.49 -18.04 -12.60
CA GLU A 161 -14.17 -18.79 -11.54
C GLU A 161 -14.52 -17.94 -10.31
N LYS A 162 -13.84 -16.79 -10.15
CA LYS A 162 -14.14 -15.78 -9.11
C LYS A 162 -14.92 -14.57 -9.66
N GLY A 163 -15.13 -14.52 -10.99
CA GLY A 163 -15.72 -13.35 -11.63
C GLY A 163 -14.87 -12.08 -11.49
N THR A 164 -13.54 -12.25 -11.34
CA THR A 164 -12.62 -11.14 -11.08
C THR A 164 -11.83 -10.81 -12.34
N ALA A 165 -11.67 -9.51 -12.61
CA ALA A 165 -10.79 -9.01 -13.66
C ALA A 165 -10.02 -7.77 -13.18
N ILE A 166 -8.75 -7.66 -13.57
CA ILE A 166 -7.93 -6.45 -13.47
C ILE A 166 -7.52 -6.07 -14.88
N ILE A 167 -7.78 -4.82 -15.25
CA ILE A 167 -7.49 -4.32 -16.59
C ILE A 167 -6.68 -3.04 -16.44
N LEU A 168 -5.51 -2.99 -17.10
CA LEU A 168 -4.68 -1.81 -17.19
C LEU A 168 -4.76 -1.26 -18.61
N TYR A 169 -4.88 0.05 -18.71
CA TYR A 169 -4.84 0.77 -19.97
C TYR A 169 -3.69 1.77 -19.97
N PRO A 170 -3.04 2.02 -21.12
CA PRO A 170 -2.22 3.20 -21.28
C PRO A 170 -3.05 4.46 -21.02
N ASP A 171 -2.52 5.37 -20.21
CA ASP A 171 -3.11 6.68 -19.95
C ASP A 171 -1.99 7.67 -19.62
N ASP A 172 -2.26 8.96 -19.75
CA ASP A 172 -1.33 10.02 -19.39
C ASP A 172 -1.37 10.34 -17.88
N GLU A 173 -2.39 9.84 -17.18
CA GLU A 173 -2.58 10.06 -15.76
C GLU A 173 -2.98 8.76 -15.03
N PHE A 174 -2.69 8.72 -13.72
CA PHE A 174 -3.10 7.60 -12.89
C PHE A 174 -4.56 7.75 -12.46
N SER A 175 -5.38 6.78 -12.84
CA SER A 175 -6.76 6.66 -12.35
C SER A 175 -7.08 5.22 -11.97
N VAL A 176 -8.01 5.04 -11.05
CA VAL A 176 -8.51 3.72 -10.64
C VAL A 176 -10.02 3.74 -10.68
N SER A 177 -10.61 2.75 -11.36
CA SER A 177 -12.03 2.47 -11.30
C SER A 177 -12.27 1.07 -10.73
N VAL A 178 -13.09 0.99 -9.69
CA VAL A 178 -13.41 -0.28 -9.02
C VAL A 178 -14.90 -0.53 -9.12
N HIS A 179 -15.28 -1.73 -9.56
CA HIS A 179 -16.65 -2.23 -9.53
C HIS A 179 -16.68 -3.51 -8.69
N VAL A 180 -17.51 -3.54 -7.66
CA VAL A 180 -17.66 -4.69 -6.77
C VAL A 180 -19.10 -5.17 -6.80
N ASP A 181 -19.31 -6.42 -7.19
CA ASP A 181 -20.58 -7.12 -7.02
C ASP A 181 -20.50 -7.97 -5.73
N TYR A 182 -21.23 -7.55 -4.72
CA TYR A 182 -21.27 -8.26 -3.43
C TYR A 182 -22.15 -9.50 -3.46
N ASN A 183 -22.79 -9.80 -4.59
CA ASN A 183 -23.79 -10.88 -4.70
C ASN A 183 -24.82 -10.84 -3.55
N SER A 184 -25.21 -9.66 -3.14
CA SER A 184 -26.09 -9.39 -2.00
C SER A 184 -27.26 -8.52 -2.44
N LYS A 185 -28.47 -8.92 -2.09
CA LYS A 185 -29.68 -8.12 -2.35
C LYS A 185 -29.74 -6.81 -1.57
N VAL A 186 -28.96 -6.69 -0.50
CA VAL A 186 -28.93 -5.51 0.38
C VAL A 186 -27.84 -4.55 -0.06
N ILE A 187 -26.61 -5.04 -0.30
CA ILE A 187 -25.44 -4.22 -0.67
C ILE A 187 -25.42 -3.96 -2.18
N GLY A 188 -25.84 -4.96 -2.99
CA GLY A 188 -25.87 -4.88 -4.45
C GLY A 188 -24.48 -4.69 -5.06
N ASN A 189 -24.45 -3.96 -6.16
CA ASN A 189 -23.23 -3.58 -6.87
C ASN A 189 -22.80 -2.19 -6.42
N GLN A 190 -21.49 -2.01 -6.20
CA GLN A 190 -20.90 -0.74 -5.84
C GLN A 190 -19.79 -0.37 -6.82
N TYR A 191 -19.64 0.91 -7.05
CA TYR A 191 -18.66 1.48 -7.96
C TYR A 191 -17.98 2.68 -7.32
N ALA A 192 -16.68 2.79 -7.49
CA ALA A 192 -15.90 3.93 -7.04
C ALA A 192 -14.80 4.25 -8.05
N THR A 193 -14.47 5.53 -8.16
CA THR A 193 -13.32 6.03 -8.93
C THR A 193 -12.41 6.85 -8.03
N PHE A 194 -11.13 6.80 -8.36
CA PHE A 194 -10.11 7.72 -7.89
C PHE A 194 -9.40 8.29 -9.13
N GLU A 195 -9.41 9.61 -9.25
CA GLU A 195 -8.88 10.32 -10.40
C GLU A 195 -7.83 11.35 -9.97
N PRO A 196 -6.98 11.82 -10.90
CA PRO A 196 -6.02 12.88 -10.63
C PRO A 196 -6.70 14.11 -10.04
N GLY A 197 -6.15 14.63 -8.96
CA GLY A 197 -6.71 15.78 -8.24
C GLY A 197 -7.81 15.45 -7.23
N ASP A 198 -8.23 14.19 -7.13
CA ASP A 198 -9.14 13.78 -6.06
C ASP A 198 -8.52 13.96 -4.67
N ASP A 199 -9.33 14.40 -3.74
CA ASP A 199 -8.96 14.52 -2.33
C ASP A 199 -8.92 13.15 -1.67
N TYR A 200 -7.74 12.49 -1.71
CA TYR A 200 -7.54 11.20 -1.04
C TYR A 200 -7.87 11.28 0.45
N ALA A 201 -7.42 12.33 1.12
CA ALA A 201 -7.60 12.47 2.56
C ALA A 201 -9.07 12.63 2.96
N GLY A 202 -9.86 13.35 2.16
CA GLY A 202 -11.29 13.55 2.43
C GLY A 202 -12.21 12.49 1.86
N LYS A 203 -11.86 11.87 0.71
CA LYS A 203 -12.77 10.95 0.00
C LYS A 203 -12.43 9.48 0.23
N ILE A 204 -11.15 9.10 0.19
CA ILE A 204 -10.75 7.69 0.15
C ILE A 204 -10.25 7.23 1.53
N SER A 205 -9.30 7.97 2.12
CA SER A 205 -8.68 7.53 3.37
C SER A 205 -9.68 7.31 4.53
N PRO A 206 -10.84 8.02 4.62
CA PRO A 206 -11.84 7.76 5.65
C PRO A 206 -12.75 6.55 5.41
N CYS A 207 -12.68 5.94 4.21
CA CYS A 207 -13.50 4.77 3.90
C CYS A 207 -13.07 3.59 4.75
N ARG A 208 -14.04 3.01 5.47
CA ARG A 208 -13.77 1.87 6.35
C ARG A 208 -13.95 0.56 5.60
N THR A 209 -13.14 -0.42 6.00
CA THR A 209 -13.40 -1.80 5.62
C THR A 209 -14.70 -2.29 6.28
N PHE A 210 -15.37 -3.24 5.64
CA PHE A 210 -16.65 -3.83 6.10
C PHE A 210 -16.44 -5.20 6.74
#